data_8f4af29c13b8cea0cfe0b31eb614333c
#
_entry.id   8f4af29c13b8cea0cfe0b31eb614333c
#
_cell.length_a   1.000
_cell.length_b   1.000
_cell.length_c   1.000
_cell.angle_alpha   90.00
_cell.angle_beta   90.00
_cell.angle_gamma   90.00
#
_symmetry.space_group_name_H-M   'P 1'
#
loop_
_entity.id
_entity.type
_entity.pdbx_description
1 polymer ?
#
loop_
_entity_poly.entity_id
_entity_poly.type
_entity_poly.pdbx_seq_one_letter_code
_entity_poly.pdbx_strand_id
1 'polypeptide(L)'
;MRRNDKAPQIRWKYGLIIVIGAVLLVAFGMRHCSSAAEKDRHLGKGSLVLNINEATTEELQTLPGVGPARAEHVIRARPYQSIGELFQKGALPKRVVDANRSLLKTTGKNERIAHR
;
A
#
# COMPACT_ATOMS: atom_id res chain seq x y z
N MET A 1 62.48 -33.23 -4.28
CA MET A 1 61.03 -33.05 -4.50
C MET A 1 60.48 -32.27 -3.35
N ARG A 2 60.28 -31.00 -3.53
CA ARG A 2 59.60 -30.13 -2.52
C ARG A 2 58.12 -30.04 -2.90
N ARG A 3 57.27 -30.68 -2.11
CA ARG A 3 55.82 -30.52 -2.26
C ARG A 3 55.45 -29.11 -1.81
N ASN A 4 54.90 -28.37 -2.72
CA ASN A 4 54.44 -27.02 -2.51
C ASN A 4 53.04 -27.06 -1.85
N ASP A 5 53.03 -27.30 -0.55
CA ASP A 5 51.77 -27.32 0.25
C ASP A 5 51.33 -25.91 0.61
N LYS A 6 51.16 -25.06 -0.39
CA LYS A 6 50.42 -23.85 -0.22
C LYS A 6 48.93 -24.15 -0.41
N ALA A 7 48.30 -24.67 0.63
CA ALA A 7 46.87 -24.78 0.71
C ALA A 7 46.24 -23.40 0.51
N PRO A 8 45.20 -23.29 -0.28
CA PRO A 8 44.59 -21.99 -0.60
C PRO A 8 43.85 -21.42 0.62
N GLN A 9 44.51 -20.52 1.30
CA GLN A 9 43.90 -19.69 2.38
C GLN A 9 42.75 -18.82 1.88
N ILE A 10 42.54 -18.82 0.58
CA ILE A 10 41.56 -17.98 -0.11
C ILE A 10 40.11 -18.46 0.09
N ARG A 11 39.90 -19.76 0.30
CA ARG A 11 38.54 -20.34 0.38
C ARG A 11 37.77 -19.95 1.64
N TRP A 12 38.44 -19.63 2.72
CA TRP A 12 37.81 -19.24 3.97
C TRP A 12 37.26 -17.81 3.94
N LYS A 13 37.96 -16.90 3.28
CA LYS A 13 37.53 -15.52 3.16
C LYS A 13 36.23 -15.38 2.37
N TYR A 14 36.04 -16.16 1.32
CA TYR A 14 34.84 -16.15 0.50
C TYR A 14 33.65 -16.91 1.14
N GLY A 15 33.94 -17.95 1.92
CA GLY A 15 32.93 -18.68 2.67
C GLY A 15 32.22 -17.80 3.70
N LEU A 16 32.96 -16.95 4.40
CA LEU A 16 32.41 -16.00 5.38
C LEU A 16 31.57 -14.90 4.71
N ILE A 17 32.02 -14.40 3.56
CA ILE A 17 31.29 -13.37 2.79
C ILE A 17 29.97 -13.93 2.23
N ILE A 18 29.96 -15.18 1.77
CA ILE A 18 28.75 -15.84 1.25
C ILE A 18 27.75 -16.07 2.38
N VAL A 19 28.19 -16.49 3.56
CA VAL A 19 27.33 -16.71 4.72
C VAL A 19 26.73 -15.40 5.23
N ILE A 20 27.52 -14.33 5.32
CA ILE A 20 27.04 -13.00 5.72
C ILE A 20 26.08 -12.45 4.67
N GLY A 21 26.37 -12.61 3.38
CA GLY A 21 25.47 -12.19 2.30
C GLY A 21 24.14 -12.94 2.32
N ALA A 22 24.13 -14.25 2.58
CA ALA A 22 22.93 -15.06 2.70
C ALA A 22 22.08 -14.67 3.92
N VAL A 23 22.70 -14.37 5.06
CA VAL A 23 22.01 -13.91 6.27
C VAL A 23 21.40 -12.53 6.07
N LEU A 24 22.09 -11.61 5.39
CA LEU A 24 21.55 -10.28 5.08
C LEU A 24 20.40 -10.35 4.07
N LEU A 25 20.44 -11.25 3.07
CA LEU A 25 19.35 -11.47 2.13
C LEU A 25 18.10 -12.04 2.82
N VAL A 26 18.26 -12.97 3.76
CA VAL A 26 17.15 -13.52 4.55
C VAL A 26 16.56 -12.45 5.48
N ALA A 27 17.41 -11.65 6.14
CA ALA A 27 16.94 -10.55 7.01
C ALA A 27 16.25 -9.43 6.23
N PHE A 28 16.69 -9.14 4.98
CA PHE A 28 16.05 -8.15 4.12
C PHE A 28 14.76 -8.69 3.47
N GLY A 29 14.71 -9.98 3.14
CA GLY A 29 13.53 -10.64 2.59
C GLY A 29 12.37 -10.73 3.59
N MET A 30 12.64 -10.85 4.89
CA MET A 30 11.59 -10.95 5.92
C MET A 30 10.89 -9.61 6.23
N ARG A 31 11.46 -8.49 5.82
CA ARG A 31 10.83 -7.17 6.05
C ARG A 31 9.77 -6.79 5.01
N HIS A 32 9.70 -7.49 3.88
CA HIS A 32 8.72 -7.20 2.83
C HIS A 32 7.44 -8.07 2.88
N CYS A 33 7.35 -9.03 3.79
CA CYS A 33 6.21 -9.94 3.87
C CYS A 33 5.09 -9.49 4.84
N SER A 34 5.18 -8.30 5.45
CA SER A 34 4.19 -7.85 6.44
C SER A 34 2.99 -7.07 5.86
N SER A 35 2.92 -6.89 4.55
CA SER A 35 1.83 -6.10 3.92
C SER A 35 0.62 -6.93 3.48
N ALA A 36 0.67 -8.25 3.52
CA ALA A 36 -0.43 -9.08 3.00
C ALA A 36 -1.50 -9.42 4.04
N ALA A 37 -1.22 -9.29 5.34
CA ALA A 37 -2.14 -9.69 6.40
C ALA A 37 -3.09 -8.60 6.90
N GLU A 38 -2.89 -7.34 6.49
CA GLU A 38 -3.70 -6.19 6.89
C GLU A 38 -4.91 -5.94 5.97
N LYS A 39 -5.04 -6.70 4.88
CA LYS A 39 -6.02 -6.42 3.83
C LYS A 39 -7.46 -6.79 4.19
N ASP A 40 -7.69 -7.57 5.23
CA ASP A 40 -9.02 -8.12 5.52
C ASP A 40 -9.73 -7.53 6.74
N ARG A 41 -9.14 -6.56 7.45
CA ARG A 41 -9.76 -5.98 8.65
C ARG A 41 -10.76 -4.87 8.39
N HIS A 42 -10.91 -4.40 7.15
CA HIS A 42 -11.82 -3.30 6.82
C HIS A 42 -13.13 -3.72 6.16
N LEU A 43 -13.42 -5.03 6.10
CA LEU A 43 -14.73 -5.55 5.65
C LEU A 43 -15.72 -5.70 6.81
N GLY A 44 -15.79 -4.74 7.68
CA GLY A 44 -16.67 -4.80 8.82
C GLY A 44 -17.40 -3.49 9.10
N LYS A 45 -18.67 -3.42 8.69
CA LYS A 45 -19.73 -2.61 9.29
C LYS A 45 -19.96 -1.23 8.69
N GLY A 46 -20.92 -1.21 7.77
CA GLY A 46 -21.61 -0.02 7.33
C GLY A 46 -20.90 0.66 6.16
N SER A 47 -21.58 0.73 5.04
CA SER A 47 -21.09 1.50 3.90
C SER A 47 -21.10 2.98 4.30
N LEU A 48 -19.92 3.58 4.44
CA LEU A 48 -19.76 5.00 4.71
C LEU A 48 -19.77 5.74 3.39
N VAL A 49 -20.76 6.62 3.19
CA VAL A 49 -20.73 7.56 2.06
C VAL A 49 -19.87 8.74 2.42
N LEU A 50 -18.79 8.90 1.69
CA LEU A 50 -17.75 9.88 1.97
C LEU A 50 -17.82 11.07 1.04
N ASN A 51 -17.72 12.27 1.62
CA ASN A 51 -17.48 13.47 0.85
C ASN A 51 -15.98 13.58 0.52
N ILE A 52 -15.63 13.44 -0.75
CA ILE A 52 -14.24 13.47 -1.21
C ILE A 52 -13.52 14.78 -0.91
N ASN A 53 -14.23 15.88 -0.70
CA ASN A 53 -13.65 17.18 -0.38
C ASN A 53 -13.32 17.36 1.11
N GLU A 54 -14.01 16.61 2.00
CA GLU A 54 -13.89 16.76 3.46
C GLU A 54 -13.28 15.51 4.14
N ALA A 55 -13.36 14.34 3.49
CA ALA A 55 -12.90 13.08 4.06
C ALA A 55 -11.43 13.11 4.50
N THR A 56 -11.14 12.51 5.64
CA THR A 56 -9.78 12.35 6.14
C THR A 56 -9.03 11.25 5.38
N THR A 57 -7.72 11.16 5.58
CA THR A 57 -6.90 10.10 4.97
C THR A 57 -7.38 8.71 5.41
N GLU A 58 -7.71 8.56 6.69
CA GLU A 58 -8.19 7.31 7.28
C GLU A 58 -9.55 6.90 6.71
N GLU A 59 -10.47 7.86 6.57
CA GLU A 59 -11.78 7.62 5.96
C GLU A 59 -11.66 7.19 4.50
N LEU A 60 -10.80 7.86 3.72
CA LEU A 60 -10.54 7.48 2.33
C LEU A 60 -9.94 6.07 2.20
N GLN A 61 -9.13 5.64 3.15
CA GLN A 61 -8.56 4.29 3.18
C GLN A 61 -9.59 3.19 3.49
N THR A 62 -10.78 3.54 3.99
CA THR A 62 -11.87 2.56 4.15
C THR A 62 -12.47 2.12 2.82
N LEU A 63 -12.23 2.88 1.75
CA LEU A 63 -12.73 2.57 0.42
C LEU A 63 -11.94 1.43 -0.23
N PRO A 64 -12.60 0.44 -0.82
CA PRO A 64 -11.93 -0.65 -1.54
C PRO A 64 -10.97 -0.13 -2.61
N GLY A 65 -9.72 -0.56 -2.53
CA GLY A 65 -8.67 -0.19 -3.50
C GLY A 65 -8.04 1.19 -3.27
N VAL A 66 -8.37 1.87 -2.18
CA VAL A 66 -7.74 3.14 -1.79
C VAL A 66 -6.79 2.88 -0.63
N GLY A 67 -5.49 2.87 -0.92
CA GLY A 67 -4.44 2.81 0.08
C GLY A 67 -3.95 4.20 0.50
N PRO A 68 -3.00 4.30 1.46
CA PRO A 68 -2.52 5.57 2.00
C PRO A 68 -1.99 6.52 0.92
N ALA A 69 -1.18 6.05 -0.01
CA ALA A 69 -0.65 6.86 -1.10
C ALA A 69 -1.75 7.45 -2.00
N ARG A 70 -2.80 6.67 -2.30
CA ARG A 70 -3.93 7.14 -3.10
C ARG A 70 -4.82 8.12 -2.32
N ALA A 71 -5.03 7.88 -1.03
CA ALA A 71 -5.75 8.81 -0.17
C ALA A 71 -5.06 10.19 -0.13
N GLU A 72 -3.74 10.22 -0.01
CA GLU A 72 -2.97 11.47 -0.08
C GLU A 72 -3.10 12.17 -1.44
N HIS A 73 -3.07 11.42 -2.55
CA HIS A 73 -3.27 11.98 -3.88
C HIS A 73 -4.66 12.63 -4.01
N VAL A 74 -5.70 11.98 -3.48
CA VAL A 74 -7.05 12.55 -3.44
C VAL A 74 -7.06 13.87 -2.67
N ILE A 75 -6.45 13.93 -1.51
CA ILE A 75 -6.40 15.14 -0.68
C ILE A 75 -5.66 16.29 -1.38
N ARG A 76 -4.53 16.01 -2.01
CA ARG A 76 -3.73 17.03 -2.71
C ARG A 76 -4.41 17.64 -3.92
N ALA A 77 -5.26 16.88 -4.60
CA ALA A 77 -5.94 17.31 -5.83
C ALA A 77 -7.30 17.98 -5.59
N ARG A 78 -7.71 18.21 -4.33
CA ARG A 78 -8.91 18.95 -3.97
C ARG A 78 -8.82 20.40 -4.46
N PRO A 79 -9.96 21.06 -4.79
CA PRO A 79 -11.35 20.60 -4.68
C PRO A 79 -11.81 19.77 -5.89
N TYR A 80 -12.86 18.98 -5.69
CA TYR A 80 -13.55 18.21 -6.72
C TYR A 80 -14.99 18.69 -6.86
N GLN A 81 -15.43 18.96 -8.08
CA GLN A 81 -16.81 19.30 -8.39
C GLN A 81 -17.64 18.08 -8.75
N SER A 82 -17.00 17.04 -9.27
CA SER A 82 -17.63 15.80 -9.62
C SER A 82 -16.76 14.59 -9.25
N ILE A 83 -17.40 13.43 -9.08
CA ILE A 83 -16.69 12.17 -8.80
C ILE A 83 -15.77 11.80 -9.97
N GLY A 84 -16.14 12.18 -11.21
CA GLY A 84 -15.33 11.92 -12.40
C GLY A 84 -13.96 12.60 -12.39
N GLU A 85 -13.83 13.73 -11.71
CA GLU A 85 -12.56 14.45 -11.58
C GLU A 85 -11.49 13.66 -10.81
N LEU A 86 -11.86 12.72 -9.95
CA LEU A 86 -10.92 11.82 -9.29
C LEU A 86 -10.06 11.06 -10.30
N PHE A 87 -10.66 10.64 -11.40
CA PHE A 87 -9.94 9.98 -12.47
C PHE A 87 -9.24 11.01 -13.38
N GLN A 88 -9.91 12.09 -13.75
CA GLN A 88 -9.35 13.12 -14.65
C GLN A 88 -8.08 13.79 -14.09
N LYS A 89 -8.08 14.05 -12.78
CA LYS A 89 -6.92 14.60 -12.06
C LYS A 89 -5.87 13.53 -11.69
N GLY A 90 -6.10 12.26 -12.08
CA GLY A 90 -5.18 11.15 -11.82
C GLY A 90 -5.07 10.74 -10.34
N ALA A 91 -6.00 11.22 -9.49
CA ALA A 91 -5.98 10.89 -8.07
C ALA A 91 -6.31 9.42 -7.81
N LEU A 92 -7.27 8.86 -8.56
CA LEU A 92 -7.67 7.45 -8.48
C LEU A 92 -7.80 6.83 -9.88
N PRO A 93 -7.43 5.55 -10.06
CA PRO A 93 -7.72 4.81 -11.28
C PRO A 93 -9.22 4.68 -11.53
N LYS A 94 -9.64 4.70 -12.78
CA LYS A 94 -11.05 4.60 -13.17
C LYS A 94 -11.77 3.41 -12.50
N ARG A 95 -11.14 2.23 -12.44
CA ARG A 95 -11.71 1.04 -11.78
C ARG A 95 -12.06 1.27 -10.32
N VAL A 96 -11.22 2.01 -9.60
CA VAL A 96 -11.43 2.33 -8.17
C VAL A 96 -12.55 3.34 -8.02
N VAL A 97 -12.62 4.34 -8.90
CA VAL A 97 -13.71 5.33 -8.90
C VAL A 97 -15.06 4.65 -9.18
N ASP A 98 -15.12 3.80 -10.20
CA ASP A 98 -16.36 3.09 -10.59
C ASP A 98 -16.82 2.13 -9.48
N ALA A 99 -15.88 1.40 -8.85
CA ALA A 99 -16.18 0.48 -7.76
C ALA A 99 -16.72 1.17 -6.50
N ASN A 100 -16.31 2.41 -6.25
CA ASN A 100 -16.70 3.18 -5.06
C ASN A 100 -17.74 4.26 -5.35
N ARG A 101 -18.27 4.34 -6.55
CA ARG A 101 -19.15 5.45 -6.99
C ARG A 101 -20.36 5.67 -6.08
N SER A 102 -20.93 4.60 -5.55
CA SER A 102 -22.06 4.65 -4.62
C SER A 102 -21.68 5.14 -3.21
N LEU A 103 -20.41 5.08 -2.88
CA LEU A 103 -19.86 5.46 -1.57
C LEU A 103 -19.22 6.85 -1.59
N LEU A 104 -19.23 7.52 -2.74
CA LEU A 104 -18.57 8.81 -2.94
C LEU A 104 -19.59 9.91 -3.25
N LYS A 105 -19.39 11.07 -2.63
CA LYS A 105 -20.10 12.31 -2.95
C LYS A 105 -19.13 13.50 -2.91
N THR A 106 -19.54 14.61 -3.53
CA THR A 106 -18.73 15.83 -3.59
C THR A 106 -19.23 16.91 -2.65
N THR A 107 -20.45 16.76 -2.10
CA THR A 107 -21.10 17.73 -1.24
C THR A 107 -21.80 17.08 -0.06
N GLY A 108 -21.95 17.82 1.04
CA GLY A 108 -22.61 17.35 2.26
C GLY A 108 -21.67 16.56 3.19
N LYS A 109 -22.11 16.31 4.41
CA LYS A 109 -21.34 15.59 5.43
C LYS A 109 -21.24 14.09 5.13
N ASN A 110 -20.20 13.45 5.65
CA ASN A 110 -20.05 12.00 5.60
C ASN A 110 -21.23 11.30 6.28
N GLU A 111 -21.78 10.26 5.66
CA GLU A 111 -22.95 9.54 6.16
C GLU A 111 -22.65 8.04 6.27
N ARG A 112 -23.00 7.45 7.41
CA ARG A 112 -22.97 5.99 7.59
C ARG A 112 -24.31 5.42 7.14
N ILE A 113 -24.30 4.58 6.12
CA ILE A 113 -25.47 3.81 5.73
C ILE A 113 -25.56 2.62 6.70
N ALA A 114 -26.50 2.67 7.63
CA ALA A 114 -26.83 1.51 8.44
C ALA A 114 -27.63 0.53 7.56
N HIS A 115 -27.07 -0.64 7.29
CA HIS A 115 -27.84 -1.73 6.71
C HIS A 115 -28.74 -2.28 7.80
N ARG A 116 -30.03 -2.09 7.64
CA ARG A 116 -31.08 -2.79 8.40
C ARG A 116 -31.26 -4.21 7.90
#